data_5e3d00aa7b1eee946e5ad26c88d5d9b2
#
_entry.id   5e3d00aa7b1eee946e5ad26c88d5d9b2
#
_cell.length_a   1.000
_cell.length_b   1.000
_cell.length_c   1.000
_cell.angle_alpha   90.00
_cell.angle_beta   90.00
_cell.angle_gamma   90.00
#
_symmetry.space_group_name_H-M   'P 1'
#
loop_
_entity.id
_entity.type
_entity.pdbx_description
1 polymer ?
#
loop_
_entity_poly.entity_id
_entity_poly.type
_entity_poly.pdbx_seq_one_letter_code
_entity_poly.pdbx_strand_id
1 'polypeptide(L)'
;MEKNKILVELEIPTIEKKYDLFIPINKKIGTMKKLIEESLVELSEEAYIIKEDTNLYSQETGKIYDVNTSIKDTDLKNGSRVILI
;
A
#
# COMPACT_ATOMS: atom_id res chain seq x y z
N MET A 1 5.50 20.63 3.10
CA MET A 1 4.80 19.47 2.50
C MET A 1 5.74 18.73 1.55
N GLU A 2 5.79 17.44 1.68
CA GLU A 2 6.63 16.61 0.84
C GLU A 2 6.00 16.44 -0.54
N LYS A 3 6.71 16.88 -1.59
CA LYS A 3 6.21 16.74 -2.96
C LYS A 3 6.32 15.31 -3.50
N ASN A 4 7.14 14.49 -2.86
CA ASN A 4 7.46 13.15 -3.32
C ASN A 4 6.67 12.05 -2.59
N LYS A 5 5.70 12.45 -1.78
CA LYS A 5 4.88 11.50 -1.03
C LYS A 5 3.41 11.81 -1.20
N ILE A 6 2.59 10.76 -1.14
CA ILE A 6 1.14 10.90 -1.15
C ILE A 6 0.59 10.16 0.06
N LEU A 7 -0.56 10.65 0.53
CA LEU A 7 -1.28 10.01 1.63
C LEU A 7 -2.28 9.03 1.04
N VAL A 8 -2.21 7.76 1.44
CA VAL A 8 -3.16 6.74 1.02
C VAL A 8 -3.79 6.08 2.24
N GLU A 9 -5.04 5.64 2.10
CA GLU A 9 -5.69 4.82 3.09
C GLU A 9 -5.47 3.36 2.69
N LEU A 10 -4.84 2.60 3.56
CA LEU A 10 -4.55 1.19 3.33
C LEU A 10 -5.49 0.33 4.16
N GLU A 11 -6.24 -0.52 3.49
CA GLU A 11 -7.10 -1.50 4.16
C GLU A 11 -6.46 -2.87 4.09
N ILE A 12 -6.42 -3.57 5.23
CA ILE A 12 -5.90 -4.92 5.35
C ILE A 12 -7.03 -5.80 5.89
N PRO A 13 -7.84 -6.40 4.99
CA PRO A 13 -9.00 -7.18 5.43
C PRO A 13 -8.67 -8.37 6.31
N THR A 14 -7.51 -8.99 6.11
CA THR A 14 -7.14 -10.18 6.88
C THR A 14 -7.00 -9.92 8.38
N ILE A 15 -6.73 -8.68 8.77
CA ILE A 15 -6.63 -8.29 10.18
C ILE A 15 -7.66 -7.22 10.55
N GLU A 16 -8.57 -6.90 9.63
CA GLU A 16 -9.66 -5.94 9.83
C GLU A 16 -9.17 -4.57 10.30
N LYS A 17 -8.08 -4.08 9.67
CA LYS A 17 -7.47 -2.81 10.02
C LYS A 17 -7.36 -1.90 8.81
N LYS A 18 -7.35 -0.60 9.09
CA LYS A 18 -7.09 0.46 8.12
C LYS A 18 -6.05 1.40 8.68
N TYR A 19 -5.15 1.84 7.83
CA TYR A 19 -4.09 2.79 8.22
C TYR A 19 -3.97 3.87 7.18
N ASP A 20 -3.67 5.10 7.62
CA ASP A 20 -3.30 6.19 6.73
C ASP A 20 -1.78 6.21 6.65
N LEU A 21 -1.24 6.10 5.46
CA LEU A 21 0.19 6.02 5.25
C LEU A 21 0.64 7.04 4.21
N PHE A 22 1.79 7.67 4.46
CA PHE A 22 2.49 8.45 3.44
C PHE A 22 3.43 7.53 2.69
N ILE A 23 3.28 7.47 1.37
CA ILE A 23 4.13 6.63 0.54
C ILE A 23 4.87 7.46 -0.49
N PRO A 24 6.17 7.18 -0.73
CA PRO A 24 6.94 7.90 -1.74
C PRO A 24 6.52 7.47 -3.15
N ILE A 25 6.40 8.45 -4.06
CA ILE A 25 5.90 8.18 -5.40
C ILE A 25 6.97 7.71 -6.36
N ASN A 26 8.24 7.83 -6.00
CA ASN A 26 9.35 7.45 -6.87
C ASN A 26 9.79 5.99 -6.68
N LYS A 27 9.02 5.19 -5.98
CA LYS A 27 9.29 3.78 -5.77
C LYS A 27 8.34 2.94 -6.59
N LYS A 28 8.78 1.72 -6.92
CA LYS A 28 7.90 0.75 -7.58
C LYS A 28 6.88 0.20 -6.59
N ILE A 29 5.73 -0.20 -7.10
CA ILE A 29 4.66 -0.80 -6.29
C ILE A 29 5.19 -1.98 -5.48
N GLY A 30 5.97 -2.88 -6.10
CA GLY A 30 6.49 -4.04 -5.39
C GLY A 30 7.42 -3.70 -4.24
N THR A 31 8.28 -2.70 -4.43
CA THR A 31 9.17 -2.22 -3.37
C THR A 31 8.35 -1.61 -2.23
N MET A 32 7.37 -0.79 -2.59
CA MET A 32 6.51 -0.13 -1.61
C MET A 32 5.68 -1.14 -0.82
N LYS A 33 5.13 -2.14 -1.52
CA LYS A 33 4.37 -3.21 -0.88
C LYS A 33 5.19 -3.90 0.19
N LYS A 34 6.45 -4.23 -0.12
CA LYS A 34 7.35 -4.88 0.83
C LYS A 34 7.61 -4.02 2.05
N LEU A 35 7.88 -2.73 1.84
CA LEU A 35 8.11 -1.79 2.94
C LEU A 35 6.86 -1.63 3.81
N ILE A 36 5.69 -1.56 3.19
CA ILE A 36 4.42 -1.48 3.90
C ILE A 36 4.22 -2.72 4.76
N GLU A 37 4.44 -3.90 4.21
CA GLU A 37 4.25 -5.14 4.96
C GLU A 37 5.17 -5.23 6.17
N GLU A 38 6.44 -4.81 6.01
CA GLU A 38 7.37 -4.77 7.14
C GLU A 38 6.90 -3.82 8.24
N SER A 39 6.36 -2.65 7.85
CA SER A 39 5.81 -1.70 8.80
C SER A 39 4.56 -2.23 9.48
N LEU A 40 3.72 -2.97 8.76
CA LEU A 40 2.48 -3.52 9.30
C LEU A 40 2.71 -4.54 10.42
N VAL A 41 3.81 -5.27 10.37
CA VAL A 41 4.13 -6.22 11.45
C VAL A 41 4.22 -5.47 12.78
N GLU A 42 4.87 -4.31 12.80
CA GLU A 42 4.98 -3.51 14.01
C GLU A 42 3.68 -2.77 14.35
N LEU A 43 3.07 -2.12 13.36
CA LEU A 43 1.85 -1.34 13.56
C LEU A 43 0.68 -2.18 14.06
N SER A 44 0.61 -3.43 13.64
CA SER A 44 -0.47 -4.33 14.02
C SER A 44 -0.15 -5.15 15.26
N GLU A 45 0.95 -4.87 15.95
CA GLU A 45 1.42 -5.64 17.10
C GLU A 45 1.55 -7.13 16.75
N GLU A 46 2.16 -7.38 15.59
CA GLU A 46 2.42 -8.72 15.05
C GLU A 46 1.17 -9.50 14.62
N ALA A 47 0.02 -8.85 14.51
CA ALA A 47 -1.18 -9.49 13.97
C ALA A 47 -1.04 -9.71 12.45
N TYR A 48 -0.30 -8.83 11.76
CA TYR A 48 -0.06 -9.00 10.34
C TYR A 48 1.08 -9.96 10.08
N ILE A 49 0.87 -10.92 9.19
CA ILE A 49 1.88 -11.90 8.79
C ILE A 49 2.24 -11.63 7.34
N ILE A 50 3.53 -11.44 7.06
CA ILE A 50 4.01 -11.19 5.70
C ILE A 50 3.85 -12.47 4.87
N LYS A 51 3.24 -12.31 3.68
CA LYS A 51 3.04 -13.40 2.72
C LYS A 51 3.56 -12.97 1.37
N GLU A 52 4.04 -13.92 0.58
CA GLU A 52 4.59 -13.64 -0.74
C GLU A 52 3.50 -13.39 -1.79
N ASP A 53 2.32 -13.91 -1.58
CA ASP A 53 1.23 -13.88 -2.56
C ASP A 53 0.23 -12.74 -2.36
N THR A 54 0.56 -11.75 -1.53
CA THR A 54 -0.29 -10.57 -1.36
C THR A 54 -0.14 -9.62 -2.53
N ASN A 55 -1.21 -8.86 -2.78
CA ASN A 55 -1.24 -7.86 -3.85
C ASN A 55 -1.89 -6.59 -3.35
N LEU A 56 -1.56 -5.48 -4.01
CA LEU A 56 -2.22 -4.20 -3.77
C LEU A 56 -3.27 -3.97 -4.85
N TYR A 57 -4.46 -3.60 -4.42
CA TYR A 57 -5.60 -3.34 -5.31
C TYR A 57 -6.13 -1.94 -5.09
N SER A 58 -6.66 -1.33 -6.15
CA SER A 58 -7.45 -0.13 -6.02
C SER A 58 -8.81 -0.46 -5.43
N GLN A 59 -9.21 0.21 -4.37
CA GLN A 59 -10.54 0.01 -3.81
C GLN A 59 -11.63 0.49 -4.79
N GLU A 60 -11.36 1.56 -5.54
CA GLU A 60 -12.34 2.12 -6.47
C GLU A 60 -12.59 1.22 -7.68
N THR A 61 -11.53 0.69 -8.28
CA THR A 61 -11.64 -0.04 -9.54
C THR A 61 -11.57 -1.54 -9.37
N GLY A 62 -11.06 -2.02 -8.24
CA GLY A 62 -10.79 -3.43 -8.02
C GLY A 62 -9.61 -3.97 -8.79
N LYS A 63 -8.89 -3.11 -9.51
CA LYS A 63 -7.74 -3.55 -10.31
C LYS A 63 -6.50 -3.73 -9.43
N ILE A 64 -5.73 -4.76 -9.77
CA ILE A 64 -4.45 -5.03 -9.13
C ILE A 64 -3.40 -4.08 -9.70
N TYR A 65 -2.52 -3.57 -8.85
CA TYR A 65 -1.40 -2.73 -9.30
C TYR A 65 -0.23 -3.60 -9.72
N ASP A 66 0.39 -3.24 -10.84
CA ASP A 66 1.57 -3.94 -11.36
C ASP A 66 2.78 -3.62 -10.47
N VAL A 67 3.41 -4.67 -9.92
CA VAL A 67 4.55 -4.53 -9.01
C VAL A 67 5.76 -3.82 -9.64
N ASN A 68 5.87 -3.84 -10.96
CA ASN A 68 6.99 -3.25 -11.68
C ASN A 68 6.78 -1.79 -12.06
N THR A 69 5.60 -1.24 -11.79
CA THR A 69 5.27 0.14 -12.13
C THR A 69 5.60 1.06 -10.96
N SER A 70 6.20 2.22 -11.27
CA SER A 70 6.43 3.24 -10.25
C SER A 70 5.09 3.84 -9.81
N ILE A 71 4.99 4.19 -8.53
CA ILE A 71 3.75 4.75 -7.98
C ILE A 71 3.33 6.01 -8.73
N LYS A 72 4.29 6.86 -9.11
CA LYS A 72 3.99 8.09 -9.87
C LYS A 72 3.38 7.83 -11.24
N ASP A 73 3.53 6.61 -11.77
CA ASP A 73 3.00 6.22 -13.09
C ASP A 73 1.67 5.49 -12.96
N THR A 74 1.12 5.39 -11.75
CA THR A 74 -0.19 4.80 -11.50
C THR A 74 -1.22 5.91 -11.31
N ASP A 75 -2.46 5.54 -11.05
CA ASP A 75 -3.52 6.48 -10.73
C ASP A 75 -3.54 6.88 -9.24
N LEU A 76 -2.58 6.41 -8.47
CA LEU A 76 -2.51 6.73 -7.03
C LEU A 76 -2.22 8.21 -6.81
N LYS A 77 -2.96 8.80 -5.89
CA LYS A 77 -2.86 10.20 -5.52
C LYS A 77 -3.22 10.37 -4.06
N ASN A 78 -3.09 11.60 -3.55
CA ASN A 78 -3.54 11.90 -2.18
C ASN A 78 -5.00 11.52 -2.01
N GLY A 79 -5.28 10.75 -0.97
CA GLY A 79 -6.62 10.29 -0.67
C GLY A 79 -7.02 8.98 -1.32
N SER A 80 -6.15 8.39 -2.14
CA SER A 80 -6.44 7.09 -2.74
C SER A 80 -6.60 6.02 -1.67
N ARG A 81 -7.49 5.06 -1.96
CA ARG A 81 -7.74 3.92 -1.09
C ARG A 81 -7.24 2.66 -1.75
N VAL A 82 -6.42 1.92 -1.02
CA VAL A 82 -5.83 0.67 -1.52
C VAL A 82 -6.11 -0.47 -0.55
N ILE A 83 -6.15 -1.66 -1.09
CA ILE A 83 -6.39 -2.89 -0.32
C ILE A 83 -5.19 -3.80 -0.49
N LEU A 84 -4.68 -4.29 0.62
CA LEU A 84 -3.60 -5.28 0.64
C LEU A 84 -4.18 -6.63 1.04
N ILE A 85 -4.16 -7.55 0.11
CA ILE A 85 -4.71 -8.87 0.38
C ILE A 85 -4.06 -9.96 -0.49
#